data_523541db190301d3f0a1fa1c6fe95c0f
#
_entry.id   523541db190301d3f0a1fa1c6fe95c0f
#
_cell.length_a   1.000
_cell.length_b   1.000
_cell.length_c   1.000
_cell.angle_alpha   90.00
_cell.angle_beta   90.00
_cell.angle_gamma   90.00
#
_symmetry.space_group_name_H-M   'P 1'
#
loop_
_entity.id
_entity.type
_entity.pdbx_description
1 polymer ?
#
loop_
_entity_poly.entity_id
_entity_poly.type
_entity_poly.pdbx_seq_one_letter_code
_entity_poly.pdbx_strand_id
1 'polypeptide(L)'
;MDTDSMYMGITADKFDDIIKPEMKQEYEEIKTLWFPQTKYDKRTAGLFKVEYEGTAMVCLAPKLYYCMGHDDKFSCKGTQKKNNVSIINFNNYKKCLDTNESLQVENTGMRYLNGSVCWYSQTKTGLTAKYNKRHLMEDRITTYPLMVGDYE
;
A
#
# COMPACT_ATOMS: atom_id res chain seq x y z
N MET A 1 -14.20 -5.82 -2.47
CA MET A 1 -12.99 -5.06 -2.12
C MET A 1 -13.23 -3.64 -2.60
N ASP A 2 -13.22 -2.69 -1.71
CA ASP A 2 -13.41 -1.28 -2.06
C ASP A 2 -12.02 -0.71 -2.40
N THR A 3 -11.72 -0.62 -3.70
CA THR A 3 -10.40 -0.18 -4.20
C THR A 3 -10.63 0.98 -5.15
N ASP A 4 -10.19 2.14 -4.70
CA ASP A 4 -10.29 3.42 -5.39
C ASP A 4 -8.96 3.90 -5.99
N SER A 5 -7.92 3.08 -5.91
CA SER A 5 -6.59 3.41 -6.40
C SER A 5 -5.92 2.22 -7.09
N MET A 6 -5.07 2.53 -8.08
CA MET A 6 -4.33 1.54 -8.86
C MET A 6 -2.85 1.94 -8.95
N TYR A 7 -1.95 0.98 -8.80
CA TYR A 7 -0.52 1.12 -9.06
C TYR A 7 -0.16 0.39 -10.34
N MET A 8 0.53 1.07 -11.24
CA MET A 8 0.96 0.51 -12.52
C MET A 8 2.46 0.66 -12.69
N GLY A 9 3.13 -0.41 -13.14
CA GLY A 9 4.47 -0.33 -13.71
C GLY A 9 4.37 -0.01 -15.20
N ILE A 10 5.01 1.05 -15.64
CA ILE A 10 5.04 1.45 -17.04
C ILE A 10 6.48 1.52 -17.53
N THR A 11 6.72 1.25 -18.81
CA THR A 11 8.03 1.31 -19.47
C THR A 11 8.24 2.62 -20.20
N ALA A 12 7.70 3.72 -19.66
CA ALA A 12 7.79 5.05 -20.22
C ALA A 12 7.92 6.08 -19.10
N ASP A 13 8.41 7.26 -19.43
CA ASP A 13 8.60 8.34 -18.45
C ASP A 13 7.27 8.96 -18.00
N LYS A 14 6.29 8.96 -18.88
CA LYS A 14 4.96 9.54 -18.60
C LYS A 14 3.85 8.61 -19.04
N PHE A 15 2.70 8.72 -18.35
CA PHE A 15 1.50 7.97 -18.72
C PHE A 15 1.04 8.23 -20.17
N ASP A 16 1.14 9.48 -20.64
CA ASP A 16 0.75 9.85 -22.00
C ASP A 16 1.57 9.12 -23.09
N ASP A 17 2.78 8.68 -22.76
CA ASP A 17 3.69 8.01 -23.70
C ASP A 17 3.30 6.53 -23.96
N ILE A 18 2.51 5.94 -23.07
CA ILE A 18 2.03 4.54 -23.23
C ILE A 18 0.74 4.44 -24.04
N ILE A 19 0.13 5.58 -24.39
CA ILE A 19 -1.09 5.59 -25.19
C ILE A 19 -0.79 5.15 -26.61
N LYS A 20 -1.50 4.14 -27.07
CA LYS A 20 -1.34 3.62 -28.43
C LYS A 20 -1.56 4.70 -29.46
N PRO A 21 -0.77 4.73 -30.55
CA PRO A 21 -0.87 5.77 -31.58
C PRO A 21 -2.28 5.97 -32.14
N GLU A 22 -2.99 4.85 -32.36
CA GLU A 22 -4.36 4.86 -32.86
C GLU A 22 -5.39 5.42 -31.90
N MET A 23 -5.08 5.47 -30.60
CA MET A 23 -5.96 5.98 -29.55
C MET A 23 -5.61 7.40 -29.11
N LYS A 24 -4.51 7.97 -29.61
CA LYS A 24 -4.03 9.29 -29.14
C LYS A 24 -5.06 10.39 -29.34
N GLN A 25 -5.72 10.41 -30.48
CA GLN A 25 -6.70 11.45 -30.79
C GLN A 25 -7.89 11.36 -29.78
N GLU A 26 -8.46 10.18 -29.63
CA GLU A 26 -9.56 9.96 -28.68
C GLU A 26 -9.12 10.29 -27.24
N TYR A 27 -7.92 9.87 -26.85
CA TYR A 27 -7.36 10.16 -25.53
C TYR A 27 -7.26 11.67 -25.27
N GLU A 28 -6.73 12.47 -26.22
CA GLU A 28 -6.64 13.92 -26.08
C GLU A 28 -8.00 14.61 -25.95
N GLU A 29 -9.03 14.08 -26.61
CA GLU A 29 -10.39 14.59 -26.51
C GLU A 29 -11.04 14.32 -25.16
N ILE A 30 -10.79 13.12 -24.57
CA ILE A 30 -11.47 12.68 -23.35
C ILE A 30 -10.64 12.84 -22.07
N LYS A 31 -9.32 13.06 -22.16
CA LYS A 31 -8.46 13.07 -20.96
C LYS A 31 -8.87 14.12 -19.92
N THR A 32 -9.45 15.23 -20.37
CA THR A 32 -9.96 16.28 -19.48
C THR A 32 -11.16 15.83 -18.64
N LEU A 33 -11.88 14.81 -19.09
CA LEU A 33 -13.00 14.21 -18.37
C LEU A 33 -12.53 13.24 -17.28
N TRP A 34 -11.30 12.76 -17.37
CA TRP A 34 -10.76 11.72 -16.47
C TRP A 34 -9.68 12.25 -15.54
N PHE A 35 -8.89 13.25 -15.98
CA PHE A 35 -7.74 13.74 -15.21
C PHE A 35 -7.88 15.22 -14.86
N PRO A 36 -7.41 15.62 -13.64
CA PRO A 36 -7.39 17.02 -13.24
C PRO A 36 -6.53 17.85 -14.19
N GLN A 37 -7.06 18.99 -14.61
CA GLN A 37 -6.33 19.95 -15.48
C GLN A 37 -5.64 21.04 -14.65
N THR A 38 -6.16 21.31 -13.44
CA THR A 38 -5.64 22.36 -12.59
C THR A 38 -5.36 21.83 -11.18
N LYS A 39 -4.62 22.61 -10.40
CA LYS A 39 -4.38 22.29 -9.00
C LYS A 39 -5.67 22.18 -8.17
N TYR A 40 -6.71 22.91 -8.55
CA TYR A 40 -8.00 22.90 -7.88
C TYR A 40 -8.80 21.62 -8.14
N ASP A 41 -8.63 21.01 -9.31
CA ASP A 41 -9.35 19.81 -9.72
C ASP A 41 -8.90 18.54 -8.97
N LYS A 42 -7.77 18.59 -8.26
CA LYS A 42 -7.22 17.43 -7.53
C LYS A 42 -8.15 16.84 -6.47
N ARG A 43 -9.23 17.55 -6.11
CA ARG A 43 -10.23 17.09 -5.15
C ARG A 43 -11.60 16.91 -5.76
N THR A 44 -11.74 17.09 -7.06
CA THR A 44 -13.00 16.90 -7.77
C THR A 44 -13.33 15.41 -7.82
N ALA A 45 -14.54 15.08 -7.37
CA ALA A 45 -15.02 13.70 -7.43
C ALA A 45 -15.18 13.24 -8.88
N GLY A 46 -14.81 11.99 -9.15
CA GLY A 46 -14.90 11.39 -10.48
C GLY A 46 -13.64 11.55 -11.33
N LEU A 47 -12.66 12.35 -10.90
CA LEU A 47 -11.38 12.49 -11.62
C LEU A 47 -10.31 11.58 -11.00
N PHE A 48 -9.54 10.91 -11.86
CA PHE A 48 -8.31 10.20 -11.48
C PHE A 48 -7.19 11.21 -11.25
N LYS A 49 -6.53 11.12 -10.11
CA LYS A 49 -5.33 11.91 -9.84
C LYS A 49 -4.11 11.01 -9.71
N VAL A 50 -2.99 11.43 -10.23
CA VAL A 50 -1.72 10.83 -9.94
C VAL A 50 -1.35 11.17 -8.49
N GLU A 51 -1.27 10.14 -7.65
CA GLU A 51 -0.92 10.31 -6.23
C GLU A 51 0.57 10.16 -5.99
N TYR A 52 1.25 9.40 -6.85
CA TYR A 52 2.66 9.11 -6.72
C TYR A 52 3.26 8.65 -8.05
N GLU A 53 4.48 9.12 -8.32
CA GLU A 53 5.35 8.64 -9.38
C GLU A 53 6.69 8.27 -8.78
N GLY A 54 7.24 7.13 -9.17
CA GLY A 54 8.49 6.63 -8.62
C GLY A 54 9.12 5.55 -9.48
N THR A 55 10.32 5.14 -9.10
CA THR A 55 11.16 4.21 -9.87
C THR A 55 11.03 2.76 -9.43
N ALA A 56 10.59 2.53 -8.20
CA ALA A 56 10.43 1.18 -7.68
C ALA A 56 9.34 1.12 -6.60
N MET A 57 8.68 -0.03 -6.50
CA MET A 57 7.68 -0.30 -5.48
C MET A 57 7.83 -1.72 -4.95
N VAL A 58 7.72 -1.87 -3.63
CA VAL A 58 7.62 -3.16 -2.95
C VAL A 58 6.30 -3.22 -2.20
N CYS A 59 5.48 -4.22 -2.50
CA CYS A 59 4.20 -4.48 -1.83
C CYS A 59 4.27 -5.80 -1.07
N LEU A 60 4.08 -5.78 0.24
CA LEU A 60 4.03 -6.98 1.07
C LEU A 60 2.60 -7.45 1.33
N ALA A 61 1.69 -6.51 1.53
CA ALA A 61 0.27 -6.76 1.79
C ALA A 61 -0.56 -5.50 1.55
N PRO A 62 -1.91 -5.57 1.55
CA PRO A 62 -2.77 -4.39 1.49
C PRO A 62 -2.40 -3.37 2.58
N LYS A 63 -2.15 -2.12 2.18
CA LYS A 63 -1.70 -1.02 3.05
C LYS A 63 -0.34 -1.29 3.74
N LEU A 64 0.50 -2.13 3.14
CA LEU A 64 1.85 -2.42 3.57
C LEU A 64 2.77 -2.45 2.34
N TYR A 65 3.24 -1.27 1.92
CA TYR A 65 4.04 -1.07 0.71
C TYR A 65 5.02 0.09 0.89
N TYR A 66 6.05 0.10 0.08
CA TYR A 66 7.03 1.17 -0.02
C TYR A 66 7.29 1.52 -1.49
N CYS A 67 7.14 2.79 -1.83
CA CYS A 67 7.41 3.34 -3.15
C CYS A 67 8.63 4.25 -3.06
N MET A 68 9.64 3.96 -3.86
CA MET A 68 10.88 4.73 -3.93
C MET A 68 10.81 5.72 -5.10
N GLY A 69 11.07 7.00 -4.83
CA GLY A 69 11.03 8.07 -5.81
C GLY A 69 11.76 9.31 -5.34
N HIS A 70 11.38 10.46 -5.86
CA HIS A 70 11.93 11.74 -5.39
C HIS A 70 11.59 11.98 -3.90
N ASP A 71 10.31 11.79 -3.57
CA ASP A 71 9.83 11.77 -2.19
C ASP A 71 9.23 10.40 -1.94
N ASP A 72 9.85 9.61 -1.08
CA ASP A 72 9.41 8.24 -0.82
C ASP A 72 8.00 8.22 -0.21
N LYS A 73 7.13 7.37 -0.75
CA LYS A 73 5.79 7.14 -0.24
C LYS A 73 5.67 5.73 0.31
N PHE A 74 5.22 5.60 1.55
CA PHE A 74 5.03 4.29 2.15
C PHE A 74 3.76 4.19 3.00
N SER A 75 3.26 3.00 3.10
CA SER A 75 2.19 2.62 4.00
C SER A 75 2.64 1.44 4.86
N CYS A 76 2.37 1.54 6.16
CA CYS A 76 2.70 0.51 7.12
C CYS A 76 1.54 0.37 8.11
N LYS A 77 0.51 -0.38 7.70
CA LYS A 77 -0.71 -0.53 8.50
C LYS A 77 -0.41 -1.15 9.86
N GLY A 78 -0.87 -0.47 10.90
CA GLY A 78 -0.73 -0.94 12.27
C GLY A 78 0.64 -0.70 12.90
N THR A 79 1.56 -0.01 12.23
CA THR A 79 2.89 0.35 12.75
C THR A 79 2.97 1.85 12.99
N GLN A 80 3.48 2.24 14.15
CA GLN A 80 3.78 3.65 14.44
C GLN A 80 5.02 4.10 13.68
N LYS A 81 4.81 4.91 12.65
CA LYS A 81 5.88 5.37 11.76
C LYS A 81 7.00 6.10 12.50
N LYS A 82 6.65 6.98 13.46
CA LYS A 82 7.63 7.80 14.19
C LYS A 82 8.61 6.97 15.03
N ASN A 83 8.13 5.89 15.63
CA ASN A 83 8.95 5.04 16.52
C ASN A 83 9.80 4.03 15.74
N ASN A 84 9.52 3.83 14.46
CA ASN A 84 10.11 2.75 13.66
C ASN A 84 10.75 3.25 12.35
N VAL A 85 11.25 4.47 12.34
CA VAL A 85 11.84 5.10 11.14
C VAL A 85 13.00 4.28 10.57
N SER A 86 13.84 3.70 11.44
CA SER A 86 14.97 2.85 11.01
C SER A 86 14.54 1.53 10.37
N ILE A 87 13.35 1.03 10.71
CA ILE A 87 12.80 -0.23 10.18
C ILE A 87 12.02 0.01 8.90
N ILE A 88 11.33 1.15 8.79
CA ILE A 88 10.50 1.50 7.64
C ILE A 88 11.35 2.12 6.54
N ASN A 89 11.96 1.28 5.71
CA ASN A 89 12.74 1.67 4.55
C ASN A 89 12.62 0.65 3.42
N PHE A 90 12.93 1.05 2.19
CA PHE A 90 12.80 0.22 1.00
C PHE A 90 13.53 -1.13 1.11
N ASN A 91 14.75 -1.13 1.64
CA ASN A 91 15.56 -2.33 1.75
C ASN A 91 14.94 -3.37 2.69
N ASN A 92 14.34 -2.93 3.80
CA ASN A 92 13.66 -3.83 4.73
C ASN A 92 12.37 -4.41 4.14
N TYR A 93 11.59 -3.62 3.38
CA TYR A 93 10.46 -4.15 2.64
C TYR A 93 10.91 -5.17 1.60
N LYS A 94 11.94 -4.85 0.82
CA LYS A 94 12.53 -5.76 -0.16
C LYS A 94 13.05 -7.04 0.50
N LYS A 95 13.78 -6.92 1.61
CA LYS A 95 14.26 -8.08 2.37
C LYS A 95 13.11 -8.98 2.81
N CYS A 96 12.05 -8.42 3.39
CA CYS A 96 10.86 -9.20 3.79
C CYS A 96 10.22 -9.94 2.62
N LEU A 97 10.20 -9.34 1.43
CA LEU A 97 9.68 -9.98 0.22
C LEU A 97 10.59 -11.13 -0.26
N ASP A 98 11.89 -10.86 -0.34
CA ASP A 98 12.88 -11.80 -0.92
C ASP A 98 13.11 -13.01 0.00
N THR A 99 13.19 -12.79 1.32
CA THR A 99 13.51 -13.85 2.30
C THR A 99 12.31 -14.43 3.02
N ASN A 100 11.13 -13.83 2.85
CA ASN A 100 9.92 -14.17 3.58
C ASN A 100 10.07 -14.06 5.12
N GLU A 101 11.05 -13.29 5.58
CA GLU A 101 11.24 -12.96 6.99
C GLU A 101 10.26 -11.87 7.45
N SER A 102 10.00 -11.84 8.75
CA SER A 102 9.17 -10.80 9.35
C SER A 102 10.02 -9.92 10.26
N LEU A 103 9.83 -8.59 10.18
CA LEU A 103 10.50 -7.64 11.06
C LEU A 103 9.56 -7.16 12.17
N GLN A 104 10.13 -7.11 13.38
CA GLN A 104 9.41 -6.63 14.56
C GLN A 104 9.50 -5.10 14.66
N VAL A 105 8.45 -4.51 15.17
CA VAL A 105 8.32 -3.07 15.42
C VAL A 105 7.80 -2.80 16.82
N GLU A 106 8.15 -1.63 17.34
CA GLU A 106 7.64 -1.19 18.63
C GLU A 106 6.48 -0.21 18.45
N ASN A 107 5.40 -0.50 19.14
CA ASN A 107 4.24 0.37 19.18
C ASN A 107 3.91 0.73 20.63
N THR A 108 3.65 2.01 20.85
CA THR A 108 3.07 2.51 22.09
C THR A 108 1.60 2.81 21.90
N GLY A 109 0.83 2.65 22.92
CA GLY A 109 -0.60 2.92 22.89
C GLY A 109 -1.15 3.22 24.28
N MET A 110 -2.43 3.56 24.32
CA MET A 110 -3.18 3.72 25.56
C MET A 110 -4.24 2.62 25.66
N ARG A 111 -4.44 2.11 26.82
CA ARG A 111 -5.53 1.19 27.13
C ARG A 111 -6.15 1.52 28.47
N TYR A 112 -7.43 1.21 28.60
CA TYR A 112 -8.11 1.26 29.88
C TYR A 112 -7.86 -0.05 30.64
N LEU A 113 -7.37 0.06 31.87
CA LEU A 113 -7.08 -1.08 32.72
C LEU A 113 -7.36 -0.70 34.18
N ASN A 114 -8.13 -1.52 34.88
CA ASN A 114 -8.43 -1.35 36.32
C ASN A 114 -8.90 0.07 36.70
N GLY A 115 -9.82 0.64 35.93
CA GLY A 115 -10.37 1.97 36.20
C GLY A 115 -9.49 3.15 35.77
N SER A 116 -8.34 2.90 35.14
CA SER A 116 -7.40 3.94 34.74
C SER A 116 -6.95 3.79 33.29
N VAL A 117 -6.58 4.89 32.66
CA VAL A 117 -5.95 4.89 31.32
C VAL A 117 -4.44 4.75 31.53
N CYS A 118 -3.88 3.70 30.96
CA CYS A 118 -2.45 3.39 31.06
C CYS A 118 -1.79 3.41 29.69
N TRP A 119 -0.56 3.92 29.63
CA TRP A 119 0.32 3.73 28.49
C TRP A 119 0.90 2.31 28.49
N TYR A 120 1.07 1.75 27.31
CA TYR A 120 1.77 0.48 27.14
C TYR A 120 2.69 0.55 25.92
N SER A 121 3.77 -0.21 25.96
CA SER A 121 4.60 -0.50 24.80
C SER A 121 4.52 -2.00 24.49
N GLN A 122 4.54 -2.33 23.22
CA GLN A 122 4.56 -3.72 22.77
C GLN A 122 5.38 -3.88 21.51
N THR A 123 6.10 -4.98 21.43
CA THR A 123 6.75 -5.44 20.20
C THR A 123 5.76 -6.30 19.42
N LYS A 124 5.65 -6.05 18.13
CA LYS A 124 4.79 -6.85 17.24
C LYS A 124 5.36 -6.91 15.83
N THR A 125 4.89 -7.87 15.05
CA THR A 125 5.21 -7.94 13.62
C THR A 125 4.69 -6.71 12.89
N GLY A 126 5.62 -5.95 12.29
CA GLY A 126 5.31 -4.73 11.52
C GLY A 126 5.43 -4.95 10.03
N LEU A 127 6.55 -5.50 9.57
CA LEU A 127 6.75 -5.82 8.16
C LEU A 127 6.76 -7.33 7.96
N THR A 128 5.92 -7.83 7.06
CA THR A 128 5.85 -9.24 6.70
C THR A 128 5.18 -9.41 5.34
N ALA A 129 5.72 -10.29 4.51
CA ALA A 129 5.07 -10.76 3.29
C ALA A 129 4.12 -11.95 3.55
N LYS A 130 4.13 -12.50 4.77
CA LYS A 130 3.25 -13.62 5.14
C LYS A 130 1.82 -13.13 5.31
N TYR A 131 0.90 -13.76 4.61
CA TYR A 131 -0.53 -13.49 4.77
C TYR A 131 -1.03 -14.24 6.00
N ASN A 132 -1.03 -13.56 7.14
CA ASN A 132 -1.26 -14.17 8.46
C ASN A 132 -2.64 -13.86 9.08
N LYS A 133 -3.59 -13.39 8.28
CA LYS A 133 -4.94 -13.05 8.77
C LYS A 133 -6.03 -13.94 8.20
N ARG A 134 -5.77 -14.56 7.08
CA ARG A 134 -6.71 -15.42 6.35
C ARG A 134 -5.94 -16.55 5.68
N HIS A 135 -6.55 -17.70 5.59
CA HIS A 135 -6.07 -18.77 4.71
C HIS A 135 -6.44 -18.45 3.27
N LEU A 136 -5.51 -18.65 2.36
CA LEU A 136 -5.71 -18.58 0.93
C LEU A 136 -6.03 -20.00 0.44
N MET A 137 -7.13 -20.14 -0.29
CA MET A 137 -7.53 -21.43 -0.90
C MET A 137 -6.68 -21.74 -2.15
N GLU A 138 -6.84 -22.95 -2.68
CA GLU A 138 -6.07 -23.43 -3.85
C GLU A 138 -6.29 -22.57 -5.10
N ASP A 139 -7.47 -21.98 -5.26
CA ASP A 139 -7.77 -21.03 -6.34
C ASP A 139 -6.99 -19.72 -6.26
N ARG A 140 -6.26 -19.47 -5.15
CA ARG A 140 -5.49 -18.26 -4.85
C ARG A 140 -6.28 -16.95 -4.88
N ILE A 141 -7.59 -17.03 -4.86
CA ILE A 141 -8.52 -15.90 -4.88
C ILE A 141 -9.40 -15.91 -3.64
N THR A 142 -10.00 -17.04 -3.34
CA THR A 142 -10.87 -17.23 -2.20
C THR A 142 -10.08 -17.32 -0.90
N THR A 143 -10.57 -16.68 0.16
CA THR A 143 -9.91 -16.72 1.47
C THR A 143 -10.92 -16.90 2.58
N TYR A 144 -10.52 -17.56 3.68
CA TYR A 144 -11.31 -17.64 4.90
C TYR A 144 -10.49 -17.21 6.14
N PRO A 145 -11.14 -16.71 7.22
CA PRO A 145 -10.45 -16.26 8.41
C PRO A 145 -9.68 -17.38 9.13
N LEU A 146 -8.49 -17.09 9.66
CA LEU A 146 -7.68 -18.05 10.43
C LEU A 146 -8.39 -18.62 11.67
N MET A 147 -9.33 -17.86 12.25
CA MET A 147 -10.05 -18.25 13.48
C MET A 147 -11.30 -19.11 13.20
N VAL A 148 -11.66 -19.29 11.97
CA VAL A 148 -12.73 -20.21 11.58
C VAL A 148 -12.03 -21.51 11.23
N GLY A 149 -12.18 -22.52 12.11
CA GLY A 149 -11.48 -23.79 11.98
C GLY A 149 -11.65 -24.46 10.62
N ASP A 150 -10.82 -25.43 10.37
CA ASP A 150 -10.71 -26.12 9.09
C ASP A 150 -12.10 -26.49 8.55
N TYR A 151 -12.48 -25.86 7.47
CA TYR A 151 -13.56 -26.33 6.63
C TYR A 151 -13.00 -27.48 5.80
N GLU A 152 -13.31 -28.68 6.22
CA GLU A 152 -13.18 -29.89 5.37
C GLU A 152 -14.07 -29.80 4.14
#